data_406b3c64b9f5af7dd1a122453aa15ce2
#
_entry.id   406b3c64b9f5af7dd1a122453aa15ce2
#
_cell.length_a   1.000
_cell.length_b   1.000
_cell.length_c   1.000
_cell.angle_alpha   90.00
_cell.angle_beta   90.00
_cell.angle_gamma   90.00
#
_symmetry.space_group_name_H-M   'P 1'
#
loop_
_entity.id
_entity.type
_entity.pdbx_description
1 polymer ?
#
loop_
_entity_poly.entity_id
_entity_poly.type
_entity_poly.pdbx_seq_one_letter_code
_entity_poly.pdbx_strand_id
1 'polypeptide(L)'
;NKSWAQFESCTGIKIAYEGSNSFESQLPVRVQGGTAPNLAIIPQPGLLAQMVALGAVKAPPAGVVANEDKYFNAAWKSYGSVSGTFYAAPQSANMKSLVWYSPSAMSKAGYTIPTTWDQLAALSDKIAASGTKPWCGGIGSGTATGWPATDWLEETVLSSQGGQVYDDWVSHKIKFSDPQIQTAMTDVANWMQNPKWVNGGYGDVKTIATTTFQDAGKPILTGQCWFLQQASFYEAQWPKGTTVSPTGQVWAFYLPPRSTSVPTPVEGGGEFTAAFSSDPATQAVQTYLSSPQWADSRIQVAPGWVSANSGVDQSLYTDGIDKLSAQFLTNSKATFRFDASDLMPSAVGSGAEWTQMTAWFGTGASQVSVAKAIDAAWPAS
;
A
#
# COMPACT_ATOMS: atom_id res chain seq x y z
N ASN A 1 14.07 9.54 -15.50
CA ASN A 1 13.60 8.17 -15.35
C ASN A 1 13.70 7.43 -16.67
N LYS A 2 14.21 6.18 -16.68
CA LYS A 2 14.45 5.42 -17.91
C LYS A 2 13.14 4.93 -18.56
N SER A 3 12.04 4.80 -17.80
CA SER A 3 10.78 4.24 -18.30
C SER A 3 10.06 5.08 -19.34
N TRP A 4 10.35 6.38 -19.45
CA TRP A 4 9.77 7.27 -20.46
C TRP A 4 10.78 7.87 -21.44
N ALA A 5 12.04 7.40 -21.41
CA ALA A 5 13.09 7.95 -22.27
C ALA A 5 12.76 7.81 -23.78
N GLN A 6 12.13 6.70 -24.18
CA GLN A 6 11.70 6.48 -25.57
C GLN A 6 10.60 7.49 -25.97
N PHE A 7 9.61 7.71 -25.09
CA PHE A 7 8.55 8.69 -25.34
C PHE A 7 9.15 10.11 -25.53
N GLU A 8 10.06 10.53 -24.63
CA GLU A 8 10.74 11.82 -24.76
C GLU A 8 11.53 11.95 -26.07
N SER A 9 12.20 10.87 -26.48
CA SER A 9 12.96 10.85 -27.74
C SER A 9 12.06 10.96 -28.98
N CYS A 10 10.90 10.27 -28.96
CA CYS A 10 10.00 10.25 -30.11
C CYS A 10 9.16 11.53 -30.24
N THR A 11 8.78 12.15 -29.09
CA THR A 11 7.84 13.28 -29.09
C THR A 11 8.51 14.64 -28.91
N GLY A 12 9.73 14.67 -28.38
CA GLY A 12 10.40 15.90 -27.94
C GLY A 12 9.87 16.46 -26.63
N ILE A 13 8.77 15.92 -26.06
CA ILE A 13 8.19 16.34 -24.79
C ILE A 13 9.09 15.87 -23.65
N LYS A 14 9.46 16.77 -22.72
CA LYS A 14 10.29 16.45 -21.56
C LYS A 14 9.45 16.30 -20.32
N ILE A 15 9.71 15.24 -19.55
CA ILE A 15 9.04 14.94 -18.29
C ILE A 15 9.99 15.29 -17.14
N ALA A 16 9.69 16.36 -16.42
CA ALA A 16 10.38 16.75 -15.18
C ALA A 16 9.66 16.11 -14.00
N TYR A 17 10.26 15.07 -13.43
CA TYR A 17 9.71 14.35 -12.27
C TYR A 17 10.22 14.97 -10.96
N GLU A 18 9.29 15.27 -10.08
CA GLU A 18 9.55 15.74 -8.72
C GLU A 18 8.90 14.76 -7.74
N GLY A 19 9.69 14.10 -6.90
CA GLY A 19 9.22 13.24 -5.82
C GLY A 19 9.33 13.93 -4.47
N SER A 20 8.37 13.69 -3.56
CA SER A 20 8.36 14.27 -2.22
C SER A 20 7.84 13.27 -1.19
N ASN A 21 8.52 13.17 -0.03
CA ASN A 21 8.03 12.41 1.13
C ASN A 21 6.91 13.13 1.90
N SER A 22 6.49 14.30 1.43
CA SER A 22 5.40 15.10 1.99
C SER A 22 4.35 15.40 0.91
N PHE A 23 4.23 14.52 -0.09
CA PHE A 23 3.38 14.73 -1.26
C PHE A 23 1.93 14.99 -0.90
N GLU A 24 1.35 14.20 0.00
CA GLU A 24 -0.06 14.24 0.39
C GLU A 24 -0.43 15.60 1.02
N SER A 25 0.48 16.16 1.81
CA SER A 25 0.28 17.48 2.43
C SER A 25 0.61 18.64 1.49
N GLN A 26 1.53 18.46 0.56
CA GLN A 26 1.99 19.52 -0.35
C GLN A 26 1.05 19.73 -1.54
N LEU A 27 0.45 18.66 -2.08
CA LEU A 27 -0.39 18.77 -3.28
C LEU A 27 -1.59 19.72 -3.08
N PRO A 28 -2.39 19.61 -2.00
CA PRO A 28 -3.49 20.54 -1.75
C PRO A 28 -3.02 22.00 -1.61
N VAL A 29 -1.90 22.24 -0.94
CA VAL A 29 -1.33 23.58 -0.77
C VAL A 29 -0.89 24.17 -2.11
N ARG A 30 -0.22 23.39 -2.97
CA ARG A 30 0.19 23.82 -4.32
C ARG A 30 -1.03 24.12 -5.20
N VAL A 31 -2.06 23.31 -5.12
CA VAL A 31 -3.32 23.51 -5.85
C VAL A 31 -3.98 24.82 -5.43
N GLN A 32 -4.15 25.05 -4.13
CA GLN A 32 -4.74 26.29 -3.61
C GLN A 32 -3.89 27.53 -3.90
N GLY A 33 -2.56 27.36 -3.91
CA GLY A 33 -1.61 28.42 -4.23
C GLY A 33 -1.42 28.68 -5.74
N GLY A 34 -2.15 27.98 -6.62
CA GLY A 34 -2.05 28.15 -8.08
C GLY A 34 -0.73 27.62 -8.68
N THR A 35 -0.02 26.75 -7.97
CA THR A 35 1.27 26.15 -8.38
C THR A 35 1.19 24.63 -8.53
N ALA A 36 0.00 24.12 -8.88
CA ALA A 36 -0.21 22.70 -9.15
C ALA A 36 0.76 22.19 -10.24
N PRO A 37 1.24 20.94 -10.16
CA PRO A 37 1.98 20.34 -11.26
C PRO A 37 1.06 20.10 -12.48
N ASN A 38 1.62 19.85 -13.66
CA ASN A 38 0.81 19.48 -14.82
C ASN A 38 0.09 18.14 -14.58
N LEU A 39 0.81 17.15 -14.03
CA LEU A 39 0.31 15.84 -13.63
C LEU A 39 0.73 15.55 -12.19
N ALA A 40 -0.10 14.83 -11.46
CA ALA A 40 0.27 14.22 -10.19
C ALA A 40 -0.04 12.73 -10.20
N ILE A 41 0.85 11.97 -9.58
CA ILE A 41 0.66 10.53 -9.31
C ILE A 41 0.14 10.44 -7.89
N ILE A 42 -1.15 10.14 -7.75
CA ILE A 42 -1.89 10.20 -6.48
C ILE A 42 -2.14 8.78 -5.99
N PRO A 43 -1.59 8.37 -4.83
CA PRO A 43 -1.84 7.04 -4.30
C PRO A 43 -3.23 6.89 -3.64
N GLN A 44 -3.84 7.99 -3.15
CA GLN A 44 -5.10 7.94 -2.42
C GLN A 44 -6.28 8.39 -3.28
N PRO A 45 -7.28 7.54 -3.59
CA PRO A 45 -8.54 7.96 -4.18
C PRO A 45 -9.25 9.06 -3.36
N GLY A 46 -9.12 9.05 -2.03
CA GLY A 46 -9.63 10.12 -1.16
C GLY A 46 -8.97 11.48 -1.41
N LEU A 47 -7.66 11.50 -1.67
CA LEU A 47 -6.94 12.73 -2.06
C LEU A 47 -7.33 13.18 -3.47
N LEU A 48 -7.52 12.25 -4.41
CA LEU A 48 -8.06 12.55 -5.73
C LEU A 48 -9.44 13.23 -5.61
N ALA A 49 -10.33 12.68 -4.79
CA ALA A 49 -11.65 13.26 -4.55
C ALA A 49 -11.56 14.68 -3.98
N GLN A 50 -10.64 14.95 -3.06
CA GLN A 50 -10.38 16.30 -2.53
C GLN A 50 -9.92 17.25 -3.63
N MET A 51 -9.01 16.84 -4.52
CA MET A 51 -8.53 17.69 -5.62
C MET A 51 -9.63 17.97 -6.65
N VAL A 52 -10.50 17.00 -6.90
CA VAL A 52 -11.70 17.16 -7.75
C VAL A 52 -12.67 18.16 -7.12
N ALA A 53 -12.92 18.06 -5.81
CA ALA A 53 -13.79 19.01 -5.09
C ALA A 53 -13.28 20.45 -5.13
N LEU A 54 -11.96 20.65 -5.22
CA LEU A 54 -11.33 21.97 -5.44
C LEU A 54 -11.46 22.47 -6.90
N GLY A 55 -12.05 21.69 -7.81
CA GLY A 55 -12.16 22.02 -9.24
C GLY A 55 -10.81 22.03 -9.98
N ALA A 56 -9.78 21.44 -9.40
CA ALA A 56 -8.42 21.52 -9.93
C ALA A 56 -8.11 20.45 -10.99
N VAL A 57 -8.70 19.26 -10.85
CA VAL A 57 -8.45 18.13 -11.75
C VAL A 57 -9.16 18.31 -13.07
N LYS A 58 -8.45 18.10 -14.16
CA LYS A 58 -8.99 18.21 -15.52
C LYS A 58 -9.57 16.86 -15.98
N ALA A 59 -10.57 16.92 -16.83
CA ALA A 59 -11.09 15.73 -17.50
C ALA A 59 -9.95 15.03 -18.29
N PRO A 60 -9.84 13.71 -18.20
CA PRO A 60 -8.80 12.97 -18.94
C PRO A 60 -9.08 13.03 -20.46
N PRO A 61 -8.04 13.07 -21.29
CA PRO A 61 -8.21 13.05 -22.74
C PRO A 61 -8.76 11.70 -23.23
N ALA A 62 -9.35 11.68 -24.42
CA ALA A 62 -9.96 10.48 -25.00
C ALA A 62 -9.03 9.26 -25.05
N GLY A 63 -7.71 9.48 -25.21
CA GLY A 63 -6.72 8.40 -25.20
C GLY A 63 -6.58 7.71 -23.84
N VAL A 64 -6.68 8.46 -22.75
CA VAL A 64 -6.69 7.89 -21.38
C VAL A 64 -7.96 7.09 -21.13
N VAL A 65 -9.13 7.63 -21.52
CA VAL A 65 -10.42 6.94 -21.39
C VAL A 65 -10.42 5.63 -22.20
N ALA A 66 -9.90 5.66 -23.43
CA ALA A 66 -9.79 4.47 -24.27
C ALA A 66 -8.85 3.39 -23.68
N ASN A 67 -7.73 3.80 -23.08
CA ASN A 67 -6.84 2.87 -22.39
C ASN A 67 -7.52 2.27 -21.16
N GLU A 68 -8.22 3.10 -20.37
CA GLU A 68 -8.95 2.65 -19.19
C GLU A 68 -10.00 1.61 -19.56
N ASP A 69 -10.87 1.91 -20.51
CA ASP A 69 -11.97 1.02 -20.92
C ASP A 69 -11.46 -0.30 -21.53
N LYS A 70 -10.26 -0.29 -22.11
CA LYS A 70 -9.72 -1.47 -22.79
C LYS A 70 -8.88 -2.36 -21.88
N TYR A 71 -8.14 -1.77 -20.93
CA TYR A 71 -7.07 -2.47 -20.24
C TYR A 71 -7.27 -2.60 -18.73
N PHE A 72 -8.24 -1.89 -18.15
CA PHE A 72 -8.50 -1.96 -16.72
C PHE A 72 -9.90 -2.50 -16.43
N ASN A 73 -10.07 -3.15 -15.31
CA ASN A 73 -11.38 -3.63 -14.89
C ASN A 73 -12.19 -2.53 -14.19
N ALA A 74 -13.49 -2.77 -14.01
CA ALA A 74 -14.40 -1.79 -13.42
C ALA A 74 -14.03 -1.36 -11.99
N ALA A 75 -13.40 -2.24 -11.21
CA ALA A 75 -12.96 -1.90 -9.85
C ALA A 75 -11.84 -0.84 -9.90
N TRP A 76 -10.82 -1.05 -10.73
CA TRP A 76 -9.73 -0.07 -10.90
C TRP A 76 -10.25 1.27 -11.44
N LYS A 77 -11.16 1.23 -12.41
CA LYS A 77 -11.81 2.44 -12.92
C LYS A 77 -12.55 3.20 -11.81
N SER A 78 -13.23 2.48 -10.91
CA SER A 78 -13.97 3.11 -9.82
C SER A 78 -13.06 3.87 -8.85
N TYR A 79 -11.84 3.39 -8.58
CA TYR A 79 -10.88 4.08 -7.71
C TYR A 79 -10.32 5.37 -8.34
N GLY A 80 -10.24 5.44 -9.67
CA GLY A 80 -9.89 6.66 -10.41
C GLY A 80 -11.06 7.58 -10.71
N SER A 81 -12.25 7.28 -10.15
CA SER A 81 -13.50 8.03 -10.37
C SER A 81 -13.98 8.71 -9.10
N VAL A 82 -14.61 9.88 -9.25
CA VAL A 82 -15.24 10.63 -8.15
C VAL A 82 -16.69 10.88 -8.50
N SER A 83 -17.62 10.47 -7.65
CA SER A 83 -19.07 10.59 -7.89
C SER A 83 -19.50 10.03 -9.25
N GLY A 84 -18.89 8.92 -9.67
CA GLY A 84 -19.20 8.25 -10.94
C GLY A 84 -18.54 8.87 -12.18
N THR A 85 -17.78 9.94 -12.03
CA THR A 85 -17.02 10.57 -13.13
C THR A 85 -15.55 10.15 -13.05
N PHE A 86 -15.01 9.62 -14.15
CA PHE A 86 -13.63 9.19 -14.27
C PHE A 86 -12.67 10.37 -14.44
N TYR A 87 -11.56 10.40 -13.67
CA TYR A 87 -10.56 11.48 -13.67
C TYR A 87 -9.12 10.99 -13.87
N ALA A 88 -8.78 9.82 -13.37
CA ALA A 88 -7.39 9.38 -13.31
C ALA A 88 -7.26 7.87 -13.59
N ALA A 89 -6.43 7.50 -14.57
CA ALA A 89 -6.13 6.10 -14.85
C ALA A 89 -5.15 5.53 -13.81
N PRO A 90 -5.31 4.24 -13.43
CA PRO A 90 -4.33 3.56 -12.60
C PRO A 90 -2.95 3.56 -13.28
N GLN A 91 -1.93 3.83 -12.51
CA GLN A 91 -0.53 3.80 -12.96
C GLN A 91 0.19 2.58 -12.44
N SER A 92 0.06 2.30 -11.15
CA SER A 92 0.65 1.15 -10.48
C SER A 92 -0.39 0.41 -9.64
N ALA A 93 -0.04 -0.84 -9.31
CA ALA A 93 -0.71 -1.64 -8.30
C ALA A 93 0.34 -2.22 -7.35
N ASN A 94 -0.05 -2.54 -6.14
CA ASN A 94 0.78 -3.27 -5.19
C ASN A 94 -0.06 -4.25 -4.40
N MET A 95 0.57 -5.31 -3.91
CA MET A 95 -0.01 -6.28 -2.99
C MET A 95 0.56 -6.02 -1.60
N LYS A 96 -0.30 -5.84 -0.59
CA LYS A 96 0.08 -5.55 0.79
C LYS A 96 0.05 -6.78 1.70
N SER A 97 -0.70 -7.82 1.34
CA SER A 97 -0.81 -9.09 2.07
C SER A 97 0.44 -9.97 1.93
N LEU A 98 1.62 -9.41 2.19
CA LEU A 98 2.91 -10.11 2.10
C LEU A 98 3.69 -10.07 3.41
N VAL A 99 4.42 -11.16 3.68
CA VAL A 99 5.35 -11.26 4.80
C VAL A 99 6.75 -11.54 4.28
N TRP A 100 7.63 -10.57 4.44
CA TRP A 100 9.04 -10.66 4.10
C TRP A 100 9.83 -11.42 5.17
N TYR A 101 10.78 -12.25 4.75
CA TYR A 101 11.58 -13.10 5.63
C TYR A 101 12.92 -13.49 5.00
N SER A 102 13.82 -14.11 5.78
CA SER A 102 15.04 -14.71 5.26
C SER A 102 14.87 -16.21 5.02
N PRO A 103 14.89 -16.69 3.75
CA PRO A 103 14.80 -18.11 3.44
C PRO A 103 15.88 -18.96 4.11
N SER A 104 17.11 -18.45 4.13
CA SER A 104 18.24 -19.17 4.73
C SER A 104 18.13 -19.29 6.26
N ALA A 105 17.60 -18.24 6.93
CA ALA A 105 17.37 -18.28 8.37
C ALA A 105 16.29 -19.29 8.74
N MET A 106 15.15 -19.27 8.02
CA MET A 106 14.06 -20.24 8.18
C MET A 106 14.55 -21.68 8.00
N SER A 107 15.29 -21.95 6.92
CA SER A 107 15.84 -23.28 6.63
C SER A 107 16.81 -23.75 7.72
N LYS A 108 17.74 -22.90 8.16
CA LYS A 108 18.70 -23.22 9.21
C LYS A 108 18.04 -23.54 10.56
N ALA A 109 16.93 -22.86 10.87
CA ALA A 109 16.16 -23.10 12.09
C ALA A 109 15.19 -24.29 11.98
N GLY A 110 15.05 -24.90 10.79
CA GLY A 110 14.08 -25.97 10.54
C GLY A 110 12.64 -25.49 10.63
N TYR A 111 12.38 -24.23 10.29
CA TYR A 111 11.04 -23.65 10.25
C TYR A 111 10.44 -23.77 8.84
N THR A 112 9.13 -23.98 8.80
CA THR A 112 8.35 -24.03 7.56
C THR A 112 7.51 -22.78 7.41
N ILE A 113 7.22 -22.39 6.16
CA ILE A 113 6.32 -21.27 5.87
C ILE A 113 4.92 -21.63 6.35
N PRO A 114 4.30 -20.81 7.23
CA PRO A 114 2.96 -21.06 7.73
C PRO A 114 1.91 -20.81 6.62
N THR A 115 0.86 -21.60 6.61
CA THR A 115 -0.26 -21.51 5.67
C THR A 115 -1.57 -21.09 6.34
N THR A 116 -1.58 -21.01 7.68
CA THR A 116 -2.70 -20.50 8.48
C THR A 116 -2.20 -19.50 9.51
N TRP A 117 -3.09 -18.63 9.98
CA TRP A 117 -2.77 -17.67 11.04
C TRP A 117 -2.31 -18.36 12.33
N ASP A 118 -2.96 -19.45 12.72
CA ASP A 118 -2.59 -20.21 13.92
C ASP A 118 -1.17 -20.77 13.83
N GLN A 119 -0.76 -21.27 12.65
CA GLN A 119 0.61 -21.71 12.43
C GLN A 119 1.60 -20.54 12.51
N LEU A 120 1.25 -19.38 11.98
CA LEU A 120 2.08 -18.17 12.03
C LEU A 120 2.23 -17.67 13.47
N ALA A 121 1.14 -17.66 14.25
CA ALA A 121 1.17 -17.30 15.67
C ALA A 121 2.01 -18.30 16.48
N ALA A 122 1.82 -19.60 16.29
CA ALA A 122 2.62 -20.62 16.97
C ALA A 122 4.11 -20.54 16.61
N LEU A 123 4.43 -20.24 15.34
CA LEU A 123 5.81 -20.00 14.92
C LEU A 123 6.38 -18.74 15.56
N SER A 124 5.59 -17.68 15.67
CA SER A 124 5.99 -16.45 16.36
C SER A 124 6.31 -16.69 17.83
N ASP A 125 5.48 -17.47 18.54
CA ASP A 125 5.76 -17.86 19.93
C ASP A 125 7.04 -18.69 20.04
N LYS A 126 7.25 -19.64 19.12
CA LYS A 126 8.48 -20.45 19.08
C LYS A 126 9.73 -19.62 18.85
N ILE A 127 9.67 -18.63 17.95
CA ILE A 127 10.77 -17.70 17.69
C ILE A 127 11.02 -16.83 18.93
N ALA A 128 9.96 -16.26 19.54
CA ALA A 128 10.09 -15.46 20.75
C ALA A 128 10.70 -16.25 21.91
N ALA A 129 10.34 -17.53 22.06
CA ALA A 129 10.92 -18.42 23.06
C ALA A 129 12.42 -18.72 22.82
N SER A 130 12.91 -18.61 21.58
CA SER A 130 14.34 -18.72 21.25
C SER A 130 15.18 -17.50 21.62
N GLY A 131 14.53 -16.41 22.09
CA GLY A 131 15.20 -15.18 22.51
C GLY A 131 15.35 -14.13 21.41
N THR A 132 14.73 -14.34 20.23
CA THR A 132 14.68 -13.35 19.13
C THR A 132 13.25 -12.83 18.93
N LYS A 133 13.11 -11.71 18.22
CA LYS A 133 11.79 -11.14 17.91
C LYS A 133 11.26 -11.70 16.61
N PRO A 134 10.04 -12.32 16.59
CA PRO A 134 9.47 -12.78 15.33
C PRO A 134 9.16 -11.65 14.35
N TRP A 135 8.72 -10.49 14.82
CA TRP A 135 8.25 -9.42 13.94
C TRP A 135 9.13 -8.19 13.99
N CYS A 136 9.40 -7.65 12.82
CA CYS A 136 9.96 -6.32 12.59
C CYS A 136 8.82 -5.33 12.41
N GLY A 137 8.98 -4.10 12.85
CA GLY A 137 7.97 -3.05 12.67
C GLY A 137 8.58 -1.67 12.56
N GLY A 138 7.97 -0.83 11.74
CA GLY A 138 8.30 0.57 11.59
C GLY A 138 7.22 1.27 10.76
N ILE A 139 6.69 2.39 11.28
CA ILE A 139 5.60 3.14 10.65
C ILE A 139 5.98 4.57 10.31
N GLY A 140 7.25 4.95 10.50
CA GLY A 140 7.74 6.28 10.18
C GLY A 140 7.77 6.52 8.67
N SER A 141 7.18 7.63 8.21
CA SER A 141 7.11 8.04 6.81
C SER A 141 6.98 9.56 6.66
N GLY A 142 7.75 10.34 7.44
CA GLY A 142 7.63 11.80 7.40
C GLY A 142 6.23 12.27 7.79
N THR A 143 5.60 13.09 6.95
CA THR A 143 4.21 13.58 7.17
C THR A 143 3.15 12.50 7.01
N ALA A 144 3.48 11.39 6.35
CA ALA A 144 2.61 10.23 6.16
C ALA A 144 2.85 9.15 7.23
N THR A 145 3.58 9.44 8.33
CA THR A 145 3.79 8.49 9.43
C THR A 145 2.45 7.95 9.92
N GLY A 146 2.37 6.61 10.03
CA GLY A 146 1.15 5.90 10.46
C GLY A 146 0.56 4.98 9.38
N TRP A 147 0.75 5.27 8.09
CA TRP A 147 0.18 4.46 7.01
C TRP A 147 0.53 2.95 7.10
N PRO A 148 1.76 2.51 7.51
CA PRO A 148 1.98 1.07 7.62
C PRO A 148 1.19 0.41 8.74
N ALA A 149 0.76 1.19 9.75
CA ALA A 149 -0.08 0.67 10.81
C ALA A 149 -1.56 0.56 10.39
N THR A 150 -2.02 1.39 9.45
CA THR A 150 -3.35 1.22 8.86
C THR A 150 -3.41 -0.07 8.05
N ASP A 151 -2.36 -0.41 7.27
CA ASP A 151 -2.25 -1.68 6.54
C ASP A 151 -2.45 -2.89 7.48
N TRP A 152 -1.90 -2.85 8.72
CA TRP A 152 -2.09 -3.95 9.67
C TRP A 152 -3.54 -4.08 10.15
N LEU A 153 -4.24 -2.97 10.33
CA LEU A 153 -5.66 -2.96 10.70
C LEU A 153 -6.52 -3.41 9.51
N GLU A 154 -6.26 -2.87 8.34
CA GLU A 154 -6.97 -3.14 7.10
C GLU A 154 -6.88 -4.62 6.71
N GLU A 155 -5.68 -5.18 6.69
CA GLU A 155 -5.46 -6.61 6.48
C GLU A 155 -6.19 -7.45 7.53
N THR A 156 -6.18 -7.02 8.81
CA THR A 156 -6.88 -7.73 9.88
C THR A 156 -8.39 -7.68 9.70
N VAL A 157 -8.98 -6.53 9.37
CA VAL A 157 -10.42 -6.41 9.09
C VAL A 157 -10.79 -7.27 7.89
N LEU A 158 -10.07 -7.14 6.78
CA LEU A 158 -10.36 -7.89 5.55
C LEU A 158 -10.28 -9.40 5.79
N SER A 159 -9.20 -9.88 6.41
CA SER A 159 -8.96 -11.32 6.58
C SER A 159 -9.78 -11.97 7.67
N SER A 160 -10.28 -11.22 8.66
CA SER A 160 -11.11 -11.76 9.75
C SER A 160 -12.60 -11.53 9.57
N GLN A 161 -13.00 -10.37 9.01
CA GLN A 161 -14.40 -9.93 8.93
C GLN A 161 -14.96 -10.03 7.49
N GLY A 162 -14.08 -10.07 6.48
CA GLY A 162 -14.46 -10.18 5.07
C GLY A 162 -14.74 -8.85 4.37
N GLY A 163 -14.88 -8.94 3.04
CA GLY A 163 -14.98 -7.77 2.16
C GLY A 163 -16.18 -6.86 2.42
N GLN A 164 -17.34 -7.41 2.84
CA GLN A 164 -18.52 -6.59 3.07
C GLN A 164 -18.35 -5.69 4.30
N VAL A 165 -17.81 -6.24 5.40
CA VAL A 165 -17.52 -5.43 6.61
C VAL A 165 -16.47 -4.37 6.28
N TYR A 166 -15.46 -4.72 5.49
CA TYR A 166 -14.45 -3.78 5.01
C TYR A 166 -15.06 -2.62 4.23
N ASP A 167 -15.93 -2.90 3.26
CA ASP A 167 -16.60 -1.87 2.44
C ASP A 167 -17.53 -0.97 3.27
N ASP A 168 -18.25 -1.56 4.23
CA ASP A 168 -19.13 -0.81 5.13
C ASP A 168 -18.32 0.05 6.12
N TRP A 169 -17.13 -0.38 6.51
CA TRP A 169 -16.19 0.41 7.31
C TRP A 169 -15.60 1.57 6.50
N VAL A 170 -15.10 1.33 5.29
CA VAL A 170 -14.60 2.37 4.37
C VAL A 170 -15.64 3.45 4.11
N SER A 171 -16.92 3.08 4.02
CA SER A 171 -18.04 4.01 3.79
C SER A 171 -18.63 4.60 5.07
N HIS A 172 -18.04 4.33 6.24
CA HIS A 172 -18.49 4.78 7.57
C HIS A 172 -19.90 4.32 7.97
N LYS A 173 -20.44 3.29 7.35
CA LYS A 173 -21.62 2.59 7.85
C LYS A 173 -21.30 1.79 9.11
N ILE A 174 -20.07 1.24 9.18
CA ILE A 174 -19.44 0.67 10.36
C ILE A 174 -18.37 1.66 10.82
N LYS A 175 -18.38 2.01 12.09
CA LYS A 175 -17.45 2.97 12.68
C LYS A 175 -16.19 2.29 13.21
N PHE A 176 -15.11 3.05 13.37
CA PHE A 176 -13.92 2.56 14.08
C PHE A 176 -14.24 2.15 15.53
N SER A 177 -15.21 2.81 16.16
CA SER A 177 -15.67 2.48 17.52
C SER A 177 -16.62 1.29 17.59
N ASP A 178 -17.06 0.72 16.49
CA ASP A 178 -17.98 -0.43 16.47
C ASP A 178 -17.25 -1.74 16.83
N PRO A 179 -17.95 -2.73 17.41
CA PRO A 179 -17.34 -3.96 17.93
C PRO A 179 -16.48 -4.73 16.94
N GLN A 180 -16.87 -4.77 15.65
CA GLN A 180 -16.12 -5.49 14.62
C GLN A 180 -14.72 -4.90 14.45
N ILE A 181 -14.60 -3.58 14.33
CA ILE A 181 -13.34 -2.89 14.15
C ILE A 181 -12.53 -2.89 15.46
N GLN A 182 -13.20 -2.73 16.60
CA GLN A 182 -12.53 -2.84 17.90
C GLN A 182 -11.92 -4.23 18.14
N THR A 183 -12.56 -5.29 17.65
CA THR A 183 -12.00 -6.65 17.68
C THR A 183 -10.73 -6.73 16.80
N ALA A 184 -10.79 -6.23 15.57
CA ALA A 184 -9.64 -6.20 14.67
C ALA A 184 -8.48 -5.36 15.24
N MET A 185 -8.76 -4.20 15.85
CA MET A 185 -7.74 -3.41 16.55
C MET A 185 -7.11 -4.18 17.72
N THR A 186 -7.90 -4.94 18.49
CA THR A 186 -7.37 -5.79 19.56
C THR A 186 -6.43 -6.88 19.00
N ASP A 187 -6.78 -7.47 17.88
CA ASP A 187 -5.92 -8.46 17.21
C ASP A 187 -4.62 -7.84 16.70
N VAL A 188 -4.67 -6.62 16.15
CA VAL A 188 -3.48 -5.86 15.77
C VAL A 188 -2.60 -5.55 16.99
N ALA A 189 -3.19 -5.14 18.12
CA ALA A 189 -2.43 -4.89 19.35
C ALA A 189 -1.75 -6.16 19.86
N ASN A 190 -2.47 -7.29 19.87
CA ASN A 190 -1.92 -8.59 20.29
C ASN A 190 -0.77 -9.04 19.37
N TRP A 191 -0.77 -8.62 18.13
CA TRP A 191 0.28 -8.90 17.14
C TRP A 191 1.41 -7.86 17.22
N MET A 192 1.15 -6.61 16.87
CA MET A 192 2.16 -5.60 16.57
C MET A 192 2.52 -4.70 17.78
N GLN A 193 1.77 -4.77 18.87
CA GLN A 193 2.15 -4.14 20.15
C GLN A 193 2.67 -5.14 21.19
N ASN A 194 2.84 -6.40 20.81
CA ASN A 194 3.35 -7.45 21.71
C ASN A 194 4.86 -7.30 21.92
N PRO A 195 5.33 -6.95 23.14
CA PRO A 195 6.75 -6.74 23.39
C PRO A 195 7.60 -8.02 23.32
N LYS A 196 6.98 -9.20 23.36
CA LYS A 196 7.66 -10.47 23.14
C LYS A 196 7.89 -10.72 21.65
N TRP A 197 6.98 -10.24 20.80
CA TRP A 197 6.98 -10.53 19.36
C TRP A 197 7.66 -9.47 18.53
N VAL A 198 7.57 -8.19 18.90
CA VAL A 198 7.93 -7.11 17.99
C VAL A 198 9.27 -6.47 18.35
N ASN A 199 10.12 -6.35 17.34
CA ASN A 199 11.27 -5.48 17.31
C ASN A 199 10.88 -4.20 16.55
N GLY A 200 10.82 -3.07 17.25
CA GLY A 200 10.57 -1.76 16.65
C GLY A 200 11.78 -1.20 15.87
N GLY A 201 12.63 -2.08 15.35
CA GLY A 201 13.84 -1.73 14.60
C GLY A 201 15.08 -1.60 15.48
N TYR A 202 15.04 -0.75 16.51
CA TYR A 202 16.23 -0.42 17.31
C TYR A 202 15.99 -0.44 18.83
N GLY A 203 14.85 -0.91 19.29
CA GLY A 203 14.52 -0.88 20.70
C GLY A 203 13.29 -1.68 21.07
N ASP A 204 12.44 -1.11 21.90
CA ASP A 204 11.16 -1.72 22.27
C ASP A 204 10.06 -1.45 21.23
N VAL A 205 8.87 -1.99 21.48
CA VAL A 205 7.72 -1.86 20.57
C VAL A 205 7.34 -0.40 20.27
N LYS A 206 7.63 0.55 21.17
CA LYS A 206 7.31 1.97 20.98
C LYS A 206 8.17 2.64 19.91
N THR A 207 9.35 2.08 19.61
CA THR A 207 10.23 2.59 18.56
C THR A 207 9.67 2.34 17.15
N ILE A 208 8.59 1.56 17.01
CA ILE A 208 7.84 1.42 15.76
C ILE A 208 7.49 2.79 15.17
N ALA A 209 7.03 3.75 15.99
CA ALA A 209 6.61 5.07 15.52
C ALA A 209 7.75 5.94 14.99
N THR A 210 9.00 5.68 15.39
CA THR A 210 10.20 6.42 14.98
C THR A 210 11.07 5.66 13.99
N THR A 211 10.86 4.37 13.82
CA THR A 211 11.52 3.56 12.80
C THR A 211 10.84 3.80 11.47
N THR A 212 11.60 4.20 10.44
CA THR A 212 11.02 4.40 9.11
C THR A 212 10.57 3.07 8.50
N PHE A 213 9.53 3.09 7.68
CA PHE A 213 9.09 1.86 7.02
C PHE A 213 10.19 1.27 6.13
N GLN A 214 11.03 2.11 5.52
CA GLN A 214 12.17 1.69 4.70
C GLN A 214 13.24 0.94 5.52
N ASP A 215 13.38 1.28 6.80
CA ASP A 215 14.37 0.65 7.68
C ASP A 215 13.80 -0.56 8.42
N ALA A 216 12.49 -0.69 8.50
CA ALA A 216 11.79 -1.68 9.32
C ALA A 216 12.22 -3.13 9.04
N GLY A 217 12.49 -3.49 7.79
CA GLY A 217 12.90 -4.86 7.42
C GLY A 217 14.40 -5.14 7.49
N LYS A 218 15.24 -4.12 7.55
CA LYS A 218 16.70 -4.31 7.55
C LYS A 218 17.20 -5.25 8.66
N PRO A 219 16.60 -5.27 9.87
CA PRO A 219 16.97 -6.21 10.92
C PRO A 219 16.81 -7.70 10.57
N ILE A 220 16.01 -8.05 9.55
CA ILE A 220 15.93 -9.43 9.00
C ILE A 220 17.29 -9.89 8.49
N LEU A 221 18.03 -9.01 7.80
CA LEU A 221 19.33 -9.33 7.24
C LEU A 221 20.40 -9.63 8.30
N THR A 222 20.21 -9.15 9.53
CA THR A 222 21.11 -9.34 10.67
C THR A 222 20.57 -10.30 11.73
N GLY A 223 19.40 -10.91 11.49
CA GLY A 223 18.77 -11.88 12.38
C GLY A 223 18.20 -11.29 13.68
N GLN A 224 17.95 -9.98 13.71
CA GLN A 224 17.37 -9.32 14.89
C GLN A 224 15.84 -9.46 14.96
N CYS A 225 15.19 -9.70 13.83
CA CYS A 225 13.80 -10.13 13.70
C CYS A 225 13.63 -11.03 12.47
N TRP A 226 12.48 -11.69 12.33
CA TRP A 226 12.26 -12.74 11.32
C TRP A 226 11.34 -12.36 10.19
N PHE A 227 10.28 -11.62 10.50
CA PHE A 227 9.17 -11.31 9.60
C PHE A 227 8.90 -9.82 9.54
N LEU A 228 8.53 -9.32 8.36
CA LEU A 228 7.98 -7.98 8.17
C LEU A 228 6.74 -8.09 7.28
N GLN A 229 5.57 -7.66 7.78
CA GLN A 229 4.42 -7.43 6.88
C GLN A 229 4.64 -6.10 6.18
N GLN A 230 4.73 -6.15 4.85
CA GLN A 230 4.89 -4.96 4.02
C GLN A 230 4.59 -5.29 2.55
N ALA A 231 4.14 -4.30 1.79
CA ALA A 231 3.73 -4.43 0.40
C ALA A 231 4.85 -4.88 -0.56
N SER A 232 4.47 -5.30 -1.75
CA SER A 232 5.38 -5.77 -2.80
C SER A 232 6.45 -4.75 -3.17
N PHE A 233 6.13 -3.45 -3.18
CA PHE A 233 7.10 -2.38 -3.47
C PHE A 233 8.25 -2.31 -2.46
N TYR A 234 8.15 -2.99 -1.29
CA TYR A 234 9.23 -3.05 -0.32
C TYR A 234 10.49 -3.70 -0.89
N GLU A 235 10.37 -4.46 -1.96
CA GLU A 235 11.53 -5.00 -2.68
C GLU A 235 12.56 -3.92 -3.01
N ALA A 236 12.11 -2.74 -3.43
CA ALA A 236 12.99 -1.61 -3.74
C ALA A 236 13.63 -0.93 -2.51
N GLN A 237 13.20 -1.30 -1.28
CA GLN A 237 13.72 -0.73 -0.04
C GLN A 237 14.91 -1.53 0.54
N TRP A 238 15.16 -2.74 0.05
CA TRP A 238 16.30 -3.50 0.50
C TRP A 238 17.63 -2.82 0.11
N PRO A 239 18.66 -2.94 0.93
CA PRO A 239 20.00 -2.41 0.60
C PRO A 239 20.48 -2.91 -0.77
N LYS A 240 21.17 -2.04 -1.50
CA LYS A 240 21.76 -2.41 -2.81
C LYS A 240 22.60 -3.68 -2.72
N GLY A 241 22.31 -4.64 -3.58
CA GLY A 241 23.01 -5.93 -3.63
C GLY A 241 22.33 -7.03 -2.81
N THR A 242 21.22 -6.72 -2.11
CA THR A 242 20.39 -7.76 -1.50
C THR A 242 19.74 -8.62 -2.59
N THR A 243 19.86 -9.94 -2.46
CA THR A 243 19.22 -10.87 -3.40
C THR A 243 17.81 -11.20 -2.93
N VAL A 244 16.82 -10.87 -3.74
CA VAL A 244 15.39 -11.17 -3.51
C VAL A 244 15.00 -12.37 -4.35
N SER A 245 14.87 -13.52 -3.72
CA SER A 245 14.43 -14.77 -4.37
C SER A 245 14.11 -15.85 -3.32
N PRO A 246 13.42 -16.95 -3.68
CA PRO A 246 13.14 -18.07 -2.78
C PRO A 246 14.39 -18.71 -2.15
N THR A 247 15.56 -18.52 -2.75
CA THR A 247 16.86 -19.00 -2.27
C THR A 247 17.81 -17.86 -1.91
N GLY A 248 17.35 -16.63 -1.99
CA GLY A 248 18.12 -15.41 -1.73
C GLY A 248 18.25 -15.06 -0.25
N GLN A 249 18.69 -13.83 -0.01
CA GLN A 249 18.82 -13.29 1.34
C GLN A 249 17.47 -12.97 1.95
N VAL A 250 16.53 -12.51 1.12
CA VAL A 250 15.14 -12.19 1.51
C VAL A 250 14.17 -12.71 0.45
N TRP A 251 12.94 -13.00 0.92
CA TRP A 251 11.82 -13.40 0.10
C TRP A 251 10.53 -13.02 0.82
N ALA A 252 9.38 -13.15 0.15
CA ALA A 252 8.08 -12.97 0.80
C ALA A 252 7.14 -14.14 0.54
N PHE A 253 6.24 -14.37 1.50
CA PHE A 253 5.12 -15.29 1.35
C PHE A 253 3.81 -14.54 1.59
N TYR A 254 2.71 -15.10 1.09
CA TYR A 254 1.37 -14.57 1.31
C TYR A 254 1.01 -14.65 2.80
N LEU A 255 0.57 -13.52 3.39
CA LEU A 255 0.14 -13.48 4.78
C LEU A 255 -1.11 -14.37 4.97
N PRO A 256 -1.04 -15.41 5.79
CA PRO A 256 -2.17 -16.29 5.99
C PRO A 256 -3.38 -15.56 6.57
N PRO A 257 -4.60 -15.81 6.05
CA PRO A 257 -5.79 -15.13 6.55
C PRO A 257 -6.12 -15.54 7.99
N ARG A 258 -6.71 -14.62 8.74
CA ARG A 258 -7.17 -14.84 10.12
C ARG A 258 -8.40 -15.75 10.16
N SER A 259 -9.20 -15.80 9.10
CA SER A 259 -10.38 -16.65 8.97
C SER A 259 -10.35 -17.42 7.65
N THR A 260 -10.70 -18.70 7.70
CA THR A 260 -10.87 -19.54 6.52
C THR A 260 -12.19 -19.28 5.79
N SER A 261 -13.09 -18.51 6.37
CA SER A 261 -14.37 -18.14 5.74
C SER A 261 -14.24 -17.05 4.68
N VAL A 262 -13.11 -16.34 4.65
CA VAL A 262 -12.82 -15.31 3.65
C VAL A 262 -11.94 -15.91 2.55
N PRO A 263 -12.44 -16.02 1.30
CA PRO A 263 -11.66 -16.59 0.21
C PRO A 263 -10.49 -15.68 -0.15
N THR A 264 -9.28 -16.13 0.09
CA THR A 264 -8.02 -15.48 -0.30
C THR A 264 -8.10 -13.94 -0.19
N PRO A 265 -8.19 -13.38 1.05
CA PRO A 265 -8.22 -11.93 1.23
C PRO A 265 -6.91 -11.32 0.69
N VAL A 266 -7.01 -10.29 -0.12
CA VAL A 266 -5.86 -9.58 -0.68
C VAL A 266 -6.08 -8.09 -0.50
N GLU A 267 -5.31 -7.51 0.39
CA GLU A 267 -5.17 -6.07 0.50
C GLU A 267 -4.15 -5.58 -0.52
N GLY A 268 -4.45 -4.49 -1.16
CA GLY A 268 -3.56 -3.86 -2.12
C GLY A 268 -3.81 -2.37 -2.23
N GLY A 269 -2.94 -1.73 -2.96
CA GLY A 269 -3.03 -0.31 -3.26
C GLY A 269 -2.61 -0.03 -4.69
N GLY A 270 -2.49 1.23 -5.01
CA GLY A 270 -2.03 1.66 -6.32
C GLY A 270 -1.95 3.17 -6.41
N GLU A 271 -1.53 3.65 -7.55
CA GLU A 271 -1.37 5.07 -7.82
C GLU A 271 -2.16 5.44 -9.08
N PHE A 272 -2.64 6.68 -9.13
CA PHE A 272 -3.49 7.19 -10.21
C PHE A 272 -2.89 8.46 -10.80
N THR A 273 -2.83 8.57 -12.13
CA THR A 273 -2.29 9.74 -12.81
C THR A 273 -3.40 10.75 -13.09
N ALA A 274 -3.47 11.82 -12.31
CA ALA A 274 -4.41 12.93 -12.46
C ALA A 274 -3.76 14.13 -13.16
N ALA A 275 -4.52 14.84 -14.03
CA ALA A 275 -4.07 16.04 -14.71
C ALA A 275 -4.62 17.31 -14.05
N PHE A 276 -3.76 18.32 -13.89
CA PHE A 276 -4.08 19.67 -13.42
C PHE A 276 -3.97 20.71 -14.55
N SER A 277 -3.45 20.31 -15.71
CA SER A 277 -3.41 21.08 -16.94
C SER A 277 -4.02 20.31 -18.09
N SER A 278 -4.63 21.00 -19.03
CA SER A 278 -5.20 20.43 -20.26
C SER A 278 -4.39 20.79 -21.51
N ASP A 279 -3.13 21.25 -21.36
CA ASP A 279 -2.26 21.50 -22.50
C ASP A 279 -1.93 20.18 -23.26
N PRO A 280 -1.66 20.26 -24.58
CA PRO A 280 -1.46 19.08 -25.42
C PRO A 280 -0.30 18.18 -24.97
N ALA A 281 0.77 18.73 -24.39
CA ALA A 281 1.91 17.95 -23.92
C ALA A 281 1.53 17.15 -22.66
N THR A 282 0.82 17.77 -21.72
CA THR A 282 0.28 17.09 -20.53
C THR A 282 -0.67 15.95 -20.91
N GLN A 283 -1.57 16.19 -21.86
CA GLN A 283 -2.50 15.15 -22.34
C GLN A 283 -1.80 13.99 -23.01
N ALA A 284 -0.75 14.26 -23.80
CA ALA A 284 0.07 13.23 -24.45
C ALA A 284 0.81 12.38 -23.41
N VAL A 285 1.41 13.00 -22.38
CA VAL A 285 2.10 12.29 -21.29
C VAL A 285 1.10 11.43 -20.49
N GLN A 286 -0.08 11.98 -20.11
CA GLN A 286 -1.08 11.23 -19.38
C GLN A 286 -1.59 10.00 -20.17
N THR A 287 -1.79 10.17 -21.49
CA THR A 287 -2.18 9.06 -22.38
C THR A 287 -1.09 7.98 -22.43
N TYR A 288 0.17 8.38 -22.54
CA TYR A 288 1.29 7.45 -22.53
C TYR A 288 1.40 6.69 -21.20
N LEU A 289 1.30 7.38 -20.06
CA LEU A 289 1.41 6.78 -18.73
C LEU A 289 0.26 5.80 -18.41
N SER A 290 -0.89 5.88 -19.09
CA SER A 290 -1.99 4.93 -18.97
C SER A 290 -1.87 3.71 -19.91
N SER A 291 -0.86 3.68 -20.79
CA SER A 291 -0.72 2.67 -21.84
C SER A 291 0.06 1.43 -21.39
N PRO A 292 -0.19 0.25 -22.02
CA PRO A 292 0.65 -0.94 -21.80
C PRO A 292 2.10 -0.69 -22.14
N GLN A 293 2.40 0.08 -23.19
CA GLN A 293 3.76 0.36 -23.63
C GLN A 293 4.61 1.04 -22.55
N TRP A 294 4.01 1.99 -21.81
CA TRP A 294 4.73 2.57 -20.69
C TRP A 294 4.86 1.59 -19.53
N ALA A 295 3.81 0.84 -19.22
CA ALA A 295 3.83 -0.16 -18.15
C ALA A 295 4.92 -1.22 -18.40
N ASP A 296 5.03 -1.73 -19.62
CA ASP A 296 6.11 -2.65 -20.03
C ASP A 296 7.50 -2.05 -19.84
N SER A 297 7.67 -0.78 -20.25
CA SER A 297 8.94 -0.06 -20.05
C SER A 297 9.25 0.15 -18.55
N ARG A 298 8.23 0.34 -17.73
CA ARG A 298 8.38 0.56 -16.29
C ARG A 298 8.77 -0.71 -15.56
N ILE A 299 8.13 -1.83 -15.86
CA ILE A 299 8.44 -3.15 -15.31
C ILE A 299 9.92 -3.50 -15.54
N GLN A 300 10.43 -3.26 -16.72
CA GLN A 300 11.82 -3.59 -17.07
C GLN A 300 12.87 -2.79 -16.28
N VAL A 301 12.52 -1.66 -15.68
CA VAL A 301 13.49 -0.76 -15.01
C VAL A 301 13.24 -0.57 -13.51
N ALA A 302 12.20 -1.17 -12.96
CA ALA A 302 11.82 -0.96 -11.56
C ALA A 302 11.32 -2.26 -10.92
N PRO A 303 12.17 -2.98 -10.17
CA PRO A 303 11.75 -4.12 -9.37
C PRO A 303 10.73 -3.65 -8.30
N GLY A 304 9.82 -4.55 -7.91
CA GLY A 304 8.75 -4.28 -6.95
C GLY A 304 7.60 -3.42 -7.51
N TRP A 305 7.54 -3.23 -8.84
CA TRP A 305 6.50 -2.45 -9.49
C TRP A 305 5.57 -3.33 -10.33
N VAL A 306 4.30 -3.33 -10.00
CA VAL A 306 3.24 -4.10 -10.68
C VAL A 306 2.22 -3.15 -11.30
N SER A 307 1.63 -3.54 -12.42
CA SER A 307 0.57 -2.80 -13.10
C SER A 307 -0.77 -3.51 -12.98
N ALA A 308 -1.85 -2.75 -12.81
CA ALA A 308 -3.22 -3.23 -12.97
C ALA A 308 -3.66 -3.32 -14.45
N ASN A 309 -2.81 -2.89 -15.38
CA ASN A 309 -3.10 -2.87 -16.82
C ASN A 309 -3.03 -4.30 -17.41
N SER A 310 -4.16 -4.82 -17.89
CA SER A 310 -4.25 -6.16 -18.46
C SER A 310 -3.56 -6.33 -19.81
N GLY A 311 -3.14 -5.24 -20.46
CA GLY A 311 -2.38 -5.25 -21.71
C GLY A 311 -0.88 -5.41 -21.54
N VAL A 312 -0.39 -5.51 -20.31
CA VAL A 312 1.02 -5.70 -19.97
C VAL A 312 1.51 -7.08 -20.44
N ASP A 313 2.71 -7.13 -20.98
CA ASP A 313 3.40 -8.39 -21.25
C ASP A 313 3.84 -9.06 -19.93
N GLN A 314 3.08 -10.06 -19.50
CA GLN A 314 3.34 -10.78 -18.25
C GLN A 314 4.69 -11.50 -18.20
N SER A 315 5.34 -11.72 -19.36
CA SER A 315 6.68 -12.32 -19.42
C SER A 315 7.79 -11.38 -18.92
N LEU A 316 7.49 -10.07 -18.84
CA LEU A 316 8.40 -9.05 -18.32
C LEU A 316 8.54 -9.09 -16.79
N TYR A 317 7.60 -9.71 -16.09
CA TYR A 317 7.75 -9.99 -14.66
C TYR A 317 8.74 -11.13 -14.45
N THR A 318 10.02 -10.81 -14.52
CA THR A 318 11.13 -11.75 -14.30
C THR A 318 11.41 -11.96 -12.82
N ASP A 319 11.01 -11.01 -12.01
CA ASP A 319 11.10 -11.03 -10.58
C ASP A 319 9.96 -11.86 -9.97
N GLY A 320 10.29 -12.66 -8.96
CA GLY A 320 9.32 -13.55 -8.36
C GLY A 320 8.28 -12.84 -7.50
N ILE A 321 8.62 -11.71 -6.85
CA ILE A 321 7.67 -10.93 -6.03
C ILE A 321 6.67 -10.20 -6.92
N ASP A 322 7.14 -9.59 -8.01
CA ASP A 322 6.28 -8.92 -8.98
C ASP A 322 5.31 -9.92 -9.62
N LYS A 323 5.84 -11.10 -10.02
CA LYS A 323 5.02 -12.17 -10.57
C LYS A 323 4.00 -12.72 -9.56
N LEU A 324 4.43 -12.95 -8.32
CA LEU A 324 3.56 -13.39 -7.24
C LEU A 324 2.44 -12.37 -7.00
N SER A 325 2.78 -11.08 -6.91
CA SER A 325 1.82 -9.99 -6.69
C SER A 325 0.82 -9.87 -7.84
N ALA A 326 1.30 -9.91 -9.09
CA ALA A 326 0.44 -9.90 -10.27
C ALA A 326 -0.55 -11.08 -10.29
N GLN A 327 -0.11 -12.28 -9.89
CA GLN A 327 -0.98 -13.46 -9.79
C GLN A 327 -2.10 -13.28 -8.76
N PHE A 328 -1.81 -12.70 -7.60
CA PHE A 328 -2.83 -12.45 -6.58
C PHE A 328 -3.79 -11.32 -6.99
N LEU A 329 -3.26 -10.22 -7.53
CA LEU A 329 -4.06 -9.06 -7.96
C LEU A 329 -4.99 -9.38 -9.13
N THR A 330 -4.65 -10.36 -9.95
CA THR A 330 -5.47 -10.83 -11.08
C THR A 330 -6.30 -12.06 -10.78
N ASN A 331 -6.21 -12.63 -9.57
CA ASN A 331 -6.98 -13.81 -9.18
C ASN A 331 -8.46 -13.47 -8.96
N SER A 332 -9.32 -13.89 -9.88
CA SER A 332 -10.77 -13.64 -9.80
C SER A 332 -11.48 -14.33 -8.61
N LYS A 333 -10.80 -15.25 -7.91
CA LYS A 333 -11.31 -15.91 -6.70
C LYS A 333 -10.85 -15.22 -5.42
N ALA A 334 -9.93 -14.27 -5.49
CA ALA A 334 -9.49 -13.51 -4.34
C ALA A 334 -10.55 -12.47 -3.94
N THR A 335 -10.65 -12.23 -2.63
CA THR A 335 -11.38 -11.08 -2.09
C THR A 335 -10.42 -9.90 -2.03
N PHE A 336 -10.20 -9.26 -3.20
CA PHE A 336 -9.35 -8.07 -3.28
C PHE A 336 -10.07 -6.84 -2.72
N ARG A 337 -9.35 -6.05 -1.90
CA ARG A 337 -9.76 -4.70 -1.49
C ARG A 337 -8.58 -3.74 -1.58
N PHE A 338 -8.90 -2.53 -2.05
CA PHE A 338 -7.95 -1.43 -2.01
C PHE A 338 -7.80 -0.95 -0.57
N ASP A 339 -6.63 -0.44 -0.21
CA ASP A 339 -6.29 0.22 1.05
C ASP A 339 -7.44 1.10 1.55
N ALA A 340 -7.95 0.83 2.75
CA ALA A 340 -9.12 1.52 3.28
C ALA A 340 -8.82 2.98 3.57
N SER A 341 -7.66 3.27 4.17
CA SER A 341 -7.26 4.64 4.52
C SER A 341 -7.11 5.51 3.27
N ASP A 342 -6.64 4.93 2.16
CA ASP A 342 -6.50 5.60 0.88
C ASP A 342 -7.86 5.88 0.20
N LEU A 343 -8.87 5.03 0.45
CA LEU A 343 -10.24 5.20 -0.05
C LEU A 343 -11.06 6.20 0.75
N MET A 344 -10.79 6.32 2.05
CA MET A 344 -11.52 7.23 2.95
C MET A 344 -11.30 8.70 2.57
N PRO A 345 -12.19 9.62 2.98
CA PRO A 345 -11.92 11.05 2.83
C PRO A 345 -10.54 11.41 3.40
N SER A 346 -9.78 12.25 2.69
CA SER A 346 -8.40 12.62 3.07
C SER A 346 -8.27 13.08 4.53
N ALA A 347 -9.26 13.82 5.04
CA ALA A 347 -9.28 14.25 6.44
C ALA A 347 -9.33 13.08 7.44
N VAL A 348 -9.86 11.93 7.01
CA VAL A 348 -9.96 10.72 7.81
C VAL A 348 -8.75 9.83 7.57
N GLY A 349 -8.61 9.24 6.39
CA GLY A 349 -7.59 8.24 6.11
C GLY A 349 -6.17 8.78 6.27
N SER A 350 -5.71 9.61 5.33
CA SER A 350 -4.37 10.20 5.40
C SER A 350 -4.22 11.30 6.47
N GLY A 351 -5.32 11.72 7.09
CA GLY A 351 -5.33 12.70 8.18
C GLY A 351 -5.42 12.06 9.57
N ALA A 352 -6.65 11.85 10.03
CA ALA A 352 -6.92 11.42 11.39
C ALA A 352 -6.43 10.00 11.66
N GLU A 353 -6.63 9.06 10.75
CA GLU A 353 -6.28 7.66 10.97
C GLU A 353 -4.76 7.50 11.11
N TRP A 354 -3.97 8.02 10.16
CA TRP A 354 -2.50 7.96 10.27
C TRP A 354 -1.99 8.58 11.57
N THR A 355 -2.53 9.74 11.94
CA THR A 355 -2.15 10.44 13.17
C THR A 355 -2.51 9.63 14.43
N GLN A 356 -3.71 9.07 14.47
CA GLN A 356 -4.19 8.32 15.63
C GLN A 356 -3.52 6.94 15.73
N MET A 357 -3.25 6.27 14.63
CA MET A 357 -2.46 5.03 14.61
C MET A 357 -1.03 5.29 15.10
N THR A 358 -0.41 6.40 14.69
CA THR A 358 0.89 6.82 15.22
C THR A 358 0.85 7.04 16.74
N ALA A 359 -0.18 7.70 17.26
CA ALA A 359 -0.35 7.89 18.69
C ALA A 359 -0.59 6.57 19.44
N TRP A 360 -1.36 5.66 18.87
CA TRP A 360 -1.65 4.35 19.44
C TRP A 360 -0.38 3.52 19.65
N PHE A 361 0.48 3.47 18.63
CA PHE A 361 1.74 2.72 18.69
C PHE A 361 2.85 3.46 19.47
N GLY A 362 2.99 4.76 19.27
CA GLY A 362 4.13 5.53 19.78
C GLY A 362 3.95 6.05 21.21
N THR A 363 2.73 6.47 21.58
CA THR A 363 2.46 7.10 22.87
C THR A 363 1.66 6.24 23.82
N GLY A 364 1.09 5.13 23.35
CA GLY A 364 0.21 4.27 24.15
C GLY A 364 -1.19 4.88 24.33
N ALA A 365 -1.65 5.70 23.39
CA ALA A 365 -3.03 6.16 23.36
C ALA A 365 -4.00 4.97 23.42
N SER A 366 -5.13 5.11 24.11
CA SER A 366 -6.05 3.98 24.25
C SER A 366 -6.76 3.68 22.91
N GLN A 367 -6.95 2.41 22.60
CA GLN A 367 -7.66 1.94 21.39
C GLN A 367 -9.02 2.66 21.23
N VAL A 368 -9.79 2.77 22.32
CA VAL A 368 -11.10 3.43 22.30
C VAL A 368 -11.01 4.93 21.99
N SER A 369 -10.00 5.63 22.53
CA SER A 369 -9.80 7.05 22.23
C SER A 369 -9.38 7.28 20.79
N VAL A 370 -8.49 6.43 20.27
CA VAL A 370 -8.04 6.44 18.88
C VAL A 370 -9.22 6.27 17.92
N ALA A 371 -10.03 5.22 18.11
CA ALA A 371 -11.18 4.95 17.27
C ALA A 371 -12.20 6.12 17.27
N LYS A 372 -12.53 6.67 18.44
CA LYS A 372 -13.43 7.82 18.53
C LYS A 372 -12.90 9.07 17.86
N ALA A 373 -11.58 9.30 17.92
CA ALA A 373 -10.96 10.46 17.28
C ALA A 373 -11.01 10.34 15.76
N ILE A 374 -10.82 9.12 15.21
CA ILE A 374 -10.95 8.87 13.78
C ILE A 374 -12.41 9.05 13.34
N ASP A 375 -13.37 8.47 14.06
CA ASP A 375 -14.80 8.62 13.75
C ASP A 375 -15.24 10.10 13.73
N ALA A 376 -14.70 10.92 14.65
CA ALA A 376 -15.02 12.35 14.75
C ALA A 376 -14.44 13.20 13.60
N ALA A 377 -13.49 12.66 12.84
CA ALA A 377 -12.88 13.35 11.69
C ALA A 377 -13.70 13.19 10.39
N TRP A 378 -14.74 12.34 10.40
CA TRP A 378 -15.58 12.17 9.23
C TRP A 378 -16.29 13.48 8.87
N PRO A 379 -16.29 13.88 7.58
CA PRO A 379 -17.04 15.05 7.14
C PRO A 379 -18.53 14.91 7.50
N ALA A 380 -19.17 16.02 7.90
CA ALA A 380 -20.61 16.05 8.07
C ALA A 380 -21.29 15.69 6.75
N SER A 381 -22.21 14.73 6.77
CA SER A 381 -23.00 14.26 5.63
C SER A 381 -24.03 15.31 5.20
#